data_a657733aa2ba2eadbf7a4f4358ef1510
#
_entry.id   a657733aa2ba2eadbf7a4f4358ef1510
#
_cell.length_a   1.000
_cell.length_b   1.000
_cell.length_c   1.000
_cell.angle_alpha   90.00
_cell.angle_beta   90.00
_cell.angle_gamma   90.00
#
_symmetry.space_group_name_H-M   'P 1'
#
loop_
_entity.id
_entity.type
_entity.pdbx_description
1 polymer ?
#
loop_
_entity_poly.entity_id
_entity_poly.type
_entity_poly.pdbx_seq_one_letter_code
_entity_poly.pdbx_strand_id
1 'polypeptide(L)'
;RQEEKEWDVSFVGSIGEGFDGKLKQMLQCDRATRIIENHFIKKMKSNLKETPEKLFREVLDELDYKYTDCEFRDLFYEVRWMFYAMSQYYRKKVLELLLKAGIEVHVFGDSWKTCSLRKYQNLICHDAVLGEGCLEVYAKSRISLNIMTWHKDGFTERIANSMLQKSVVVTDWTKYIGTHFKAGEDMVIFELEKMGQLPQMIEELLYDEERQKRMSEKAYQIAKNQYTWHEHAEKFLKLVNMDKFHQKES
;
A
#
# COMPACT_ATOMS: atom_id res chain seq x y z
N ARG A 1 22.37 13.92 -11.07
CA ARG A 1 21.78 15.24 -10.67
C ARG A 1 20.54 14.92 -9.86
N GLN A 2 20.38 15.57 -8.73
CA GLN A 2 19.13 15.53 -7.97
C GLN A 2 18.16 16.44 -8.72
N GLU A 3 17.02 15.91 -9.14
CA GLU A 3 15.98 16.71 -9.79
C GLU A 3 15.34 17.66 -8.78
N GLU A 4 14.90 18.82 -9.25
CA GLU A 4 14.16 19.76 -8.44
C GLU A 4 12.80 19.15 -8.08
N LYS A 5 12.41 19.23 -6.79
CA LYS A 5 11.15 18.70 -6.33
C LYS A 5 10.00 19.63 -6.73
N GLU A 6 9.12 19.15 -7.59
CA GLU A 6 8.00 19.91 -8.16
C GLU A 6 6.71 19.75 -7.34
N TRP A 7 6.54 18.62 -6.65
CA TRP A 7 5.30 18.28 -5.96
C TRP A 7 5.53 17.99 -4.48
N ASP A 8 4.66 18.55 -3.64
CA ASP A 8 4.71 18.30 -2.20
C ASP A 8 4.37 16.87 -1.87
N VAL A 9 3.22 16.36 -2.34
CA VAL A 9 2.77 14.99 -2.11
C VAL A 9 2.30 14.35 -3.41
N SER A 10 2.83 13.18 -3.74
CA SER A 10 2.36 12.38 -4.86
C SER A 10 1.79 11.02 -4.43
N PHE A 11 0.86 10.51 -5.21
CA PHE A 11 0.36 9.14 -5.11
C PHE A 11 0.27 8.50 -6.50
N VAL A 12 1.06 7.47 -6.74
CA VAL A 12 1.03 6.69 -7.98
C VAL A 12 0.18 5.43 -7.76
N GLY A 13 -0.94 5.37 -8.46
CA GLY A 13 -1.86 4.24 -8.37
C GLY A 13 -3.31 4.63 -8.60
N SER A 14 -4.16 3.61 -8.69
CA SER A 14 -5.58 3.72 -9.00
C SER A 14 -6.45 3.69 -7.74
N ILE A 15 -7.63 4.31 -7.81
CA ILE A 15 -8.69 4.17 -6.80
C ILE A 15 -9.74 3.14 -7.22
N GLY A 16 -9.79 2.76 -8.51
CA GLY A 16 -10.76 1.81 -9.05
C GLY A 16 -12.22 2.29 -8.94
N GLU A 17 -13.17 1.36 -9.01
CA GLU A 17 -14.62 1.65 -8.93
C GLU A 17 -15.10 1.99 -7.51
N GLY A 18 -14.23 1.83 -6.51
CA GLY A 18 -14.54 2.10 -5.11
C GLY A 18 -15.33 0.98 -4.42
N PHE A 19 -15.45 1.12 -3.09
CA PHE A 19 -16.12 0.15 -2.23
C PHE A 19 -17.62 0.00 -2.54
N ASP A 20 -18.30 1.12 -2.83
CA ASP A 20 -19.75 1.13 -3.05
C ASP A 20 -20.16 0.35 -4.32
N GLY A 21 -19.33 0.38 -5.36
CA GLY A 21 -19.57 -0.40 -6.59
C GLY A 21 -19.48 -1.91 -6.34
N LYS A 22 -18.53 -2.33 -5.50
CA LYS A 22 -18.36 -3.74 -5.12
C LYS A 22 -19.41 -4.22 -4.14
N LEU A 23 -19.88 -3.37 -3.23
CA LEU A 23 -20.96 -3.70 -2.31
C LEU A 23 -22.26 -4.08 -3.04
N LYS A 24 -22.53 -3.47 -4.20
CA LYS A 24 -23.69 -3.84 -5.05
C LYS A 24 -23.59 -5.28 -5.57
N GLN A 25 -22.39 -5.80 -5.81
CA GLN A 25 -22.19 -7.20 -6.22
C GLN A 25 -22.54 -8.18 -5.08
N MET A 26 -22.18 -7.86 -3.82
CA MET A 26 -22.61 -8.65 -2.66
C MET A 26 -24.12 -8.83 -2.58
N LEU A 27 -24.89 -7.79 -2.89
CA LEU A 27 -26.35 -7.84 -2.81
C LEU A 27 -26.98 -8.80 -3.82
N GLN A 28 -26.22 -9.24 -4.84
CA GLN A 28 -26.65 -10.20 -5.85
C GLN A 28 -26.32 -11.65 -5.49
N CYS A 29 -25.52 -11.89 -4.42
CA CYS A 29 -25.17 -13.22 -3.97
C CYS A 29 -26.30 -13.91 -3.21
N ASP A 30 -26.21 -15.26 -3.07
CA ASP A 30 -27.08 -16.03 -2.20
C ASP A 30 -26.90 -15.62 -0.72
N ARG A 31 -27.82 -16.08 0.15
CA ARG A 31 -27.84 -15.67 1.55
C ARG A 31 -26.60 -16.14 2.33
N ALA A 32 -26.11 -17.36 2.07
CA ALA A 32 -24.98 -17.95 2.80
C ALA A 32 -23.70 -17.22 2.46
N THR A 33 -23.42 -17.00 1.19
CA THR A 33 -22.29 -16.22 0.68
C THR A 33 -22.30 -14.80 1.28
N ARG A 34 -23.46 -14.14 1.32
CA ARG A 34 -23.62 -12.80 1.89
C ARG A 34 -23.29 -12.75 3.38
N ILE A 35 -23.61 -13.79 4.16
CA ILE A 35 -23.24 -13.89 5.57
C ILE A 35 -21.73 -13.93 5.72
N ILE A 36 -21.04 -14.79 4.98
CA ILE A 36 -19.58 -14.93 5.00
C ILE A 36 -18.91 -13.60 4.63
N GLU A 37 -19.33 -13.00 3.51
CA GLU A 37 -18.78 -11.73 3.02
C GLU A 37 -18.97 -10.58 4.03
N ASN A 38 -20.14 -10.46 4.66
CA ASN A 38 -20.40 -9.46 5.68
C ASN A 38 -19.51 -9.61 6.93
N HIS A 39 -19.30 -10.87 7.39
CA HIS A 39 -18.40 -11.14 8.50
C HIS A 39 -16.96 -10.80 8.13
N PHE A 40 -16.53 -11.16 6.92
CA PHE A 40 -15.19 -10.89 6.45
C PHE A 40 -14.90 -9.39 6.33
N ILE A 41 -15.82 -8.59 5.75
CA ILE A 41 -15.67 -7.12 5.70
C ILE A 41 -15.57 -6.50 7.10
N LYS A 42 -16.43 -6.93 8.03
CA LYS A 42 -16.36 -6.43 9.42
C LYS A 42 -15.01 -6.76 10.03
N LYS A 43 -14.54 -8.00 9.86
CA LYS A 43 -13.29 -8.46 10.42
C LYS A 43 -12.09 -7.71 9.84
N MET A 44 -12.05 -7.50 8.51
CA MET A 44 -11.03 -6.68 7.87
C MET A 44 -11.01 -5.23 8.37
N LYS A 45 -12.18 -4.63 8.63
CA LYS A 45 -12.27 -3.25 9.13
C LYS A 45 -11.82 -3.09 10.58
N SER A 46 -11.96 -4.13 11.40
CA SER A 46 -11.56 -4.12 12.80
C SER A 46 -10.17 -4.66 13.08
N ASN A 47 -9.50 -5.25 12.07
CA ASN A 47 -8.18 -5.88 12.21
C ASN A 47 -7.25 -5.46 11.07
N LEU A 48 -6.93 -4.17 11.01
CA LEU A 48 -6.18 -3.57 9.89
C LEU A 48 -4.68 -3.94 9.85
N LYS A 49 -4.20 -4.71 10.82
CA LYS A 49 -2.82 -5.20 10.90
C LYS A 49 -2.66 -6.67 10.50
N GLU A 50 -3.78 -7.37 10.30
CA GLU A 50 -3.77 -8.79 9.96
C GLU A 50 -3.95 -9.01 8.45
N THR A 51 -3.47 -10.17 7.96
CA THR A 51 -3.63 -10.54 6.55
C THR A 51 -5.06 -10.95 6.24
N PRO A 52 -5.56 -10.71 5.02
CA PRO A 52 -6.89 -11.16 4.61
C PRO A 52 -7.08 -12.68 4.73
N GLU A 53 -6.04 -13.46 4.41
CA GLU A 53 -6.05 -14.92 4.51
C GLU A 53 -6.36 -15.39 5.93
N LYS A 54 -5.65 -14.83 6.92
CA LYS A 54 -5.87 -15.16 8.33
C LYS A 54 -7.28 -14.77 8.76
N LEU A 55 -7.70 -13.55 8.45
CA LEU A 55 -9.03 -13.06 8.81
C LEU A 55 -10.15 -13.87 8.16
N PHE A 56 -9.95 -14.36 6.93
CA PHE A 56 -10.93 -15.17 6.25
C PHE A 56 -11.05 -16.58 6.86
N ARG A 57 -9.92 -17.22 7.25
CA ARG A 57 -9.93 -18.47 8.00
C ARG A 57 -10.72 -18.32 9.31
N GLU A 58 -10.43 -17.27 10.07
CA GLU A 58 -11.16 -16.98 11.32
C GLU A 58 -12.66 -16.79 11.10
N VAL A 59 -13.09 -16.20 9.99
CA VAL A 59 -14.52 -16.06 9.64
C VAL A 59 -15.16 -17.42 9.36
N LEU A 60 -14.50 -18.28 8.59
CA LEU A 60 -15.01 -19.62 8.29
C LEU A 60 -15.10 -20.46 9.56
N ASP A 61 -14.10 -20.39 10.43
CA ASP A 61 -14.07 -21.10 11.71
C ASP A 61 -15.18 -20.60 12.67
N GLU A 62 -15.41 -19.29 12.77
CA GLU A 62 -16.50 -18.70 13.56
C GLU A 62 -17.90 -19.08 13.06
N LEU A 63 -18.02 -19.38 11.78
CA LEU A 63 -19.26 -19.85 11.15
C LEU A 63 -19.38 -21.39 11.16
N ASP A 64 -18.46 -22.09 11.82
CA ASP A 64 -18.35 -23.57 11.85
C ASP A 64 -18.33 -24.21 10.44
N TYR A 65 -17.80 -23.48 9.45
CA TYR A 65 -17.67 -23.96 8.08
C TYR A 65 -16.45 -24.87 7.98
N LYS A 66 -16.66 -26.14 7.62
CA LYS A 66 -15.57 -27.11 7.45
C LYS A 66 -15.04 -27.03 6.03
N TYR A 67 -13.73 -26.98 5.89
CA TYR A 67 -13.04 -26.86 4.60
C TYR A 67 -11.68 -27.57 4.62
N THR A 68 -11.28 -28.03 3.47
CA THR A 68 -9.91 -28.46 3.17
C THR A 68 -9.06 -27.26 2.71
N ASP A 69 -7.75 -27.41 2.65
CA ASP A 69 -6.88 -26.33 2.13
C ASP A 69 -7.16 -26.00 0.66
N CYS A 70 -7.59 -26.97 -0.15
CA CYS A 70 -8.00 -26.74 -1.53
C CYS A 70 -9.27 -25.89 -1.60
N GLU A 71 -10.29 -26.26 -0.83
CA GLU A 71 -11.55 -25.50 -0.75
C GLU A 71 -11.31 -24.09 -0.17
N PHE A 72 -10.46 -23.96 0.84
CA PHE A 72 -10.09 -22.64 1.34
C PHE A 72 -9.50 -21.75 0.25
N ARG A 73 -8.55 -22.27 -0.53
CA ARG A 73 -7.92 -21.52 -1.61
C ARG A 73 -8.96 -21.03 -2.63
N ASP A 74 -9.90 -21.91 -3.00
CA ASP A 74 -10.92 -21.60 -3.99
C ASP A 74 -11.93 -20.58 -3.44
N LEU A 75 -12.40 -20.73 -2.21
CA LEU A 75 -13.25 -19.74 -1.52
C LEU A 75 -12.56 -18.41 -1.35
N PHE A 76 -11.28 -18.40 -0.96
CA PHE A 76 -10.51 -17.18 -0.78
C PHE A 76 -10.30 -16.44 -2.11
N TYR A 77 -10.10 -17.17 -3.20
CA TYR A 77 -10.03 -16.59 -4.53
C TYR A 77 -11.35 -15.91 -4.95
N GLU A 78 -12.51 -16.49 -4.61
CA GLU A 78 -13.81 -15.88 -4.90
C GLU A 78 -14.05 -14.57 -4.14
N VAL A 79 -13.56 -14.46 -2.90
CA VAL A 79 -13.70 -13.23 -2.10
C VAL A 79 -12.57 -12.21 -2.32
N ARG A 80 -11.61 -12.47 -3.22
CA ARG A 80 -10.45 -11.57 -3.47
C ARG A 80 -10.82 -10.13 -3.82
N TRP A 81 -11.96 -9.91 -4.45
CA TRP A 81 -12.45 -8.57 -4.78
C TRP A 81 -12.66 -7.70 -3.55
N MET A 82 -12.89 -8.31 -2.37
CA MET A 82 -13.17 -7.60 -1.13
C MET A 82 -11.92 -6.88 -0.60
N PHE A 83 -10.74 -7.51 -0.68
CA PHE A 83 -9.53 -6.80 -0.26
C PHE A 83 -9.11 -5.73 -1.26
N TYR A 84 -9.40 -5.88 -2.54
CA TYR A 84 -9.25 -4.77 -3.50
C TYR A 84 -10.20 -3.63 -3.17
N ALA A 85 -11.46 -3.92 -2.87
CA ALA A 85 -12.43 -2.92 -2.45
C ALA A 85 -12.01 -2.21 -1.14
N MET A 86 -11.48 -2.95 -0.18
CA MET A 86 -10.92 -2.39 1.07
C MET A 86 -9.72 -1.50 0.80
N SER A 87 -8.83 -1.90 -0.12
CA SER A 87 -7.70 -1.07 -0.53
C SER A 87 -8.18 0.27 -1.11
N GLN A 88 -9.15 0.24 -2.01
CA GLN A 88 -9.74 1.44 -2.60
C GLN A 88 -10.43 2.34 -1.56
N TYR A 89 -11.16 1.74 -0.64
CA TYR A 89 -11.82 2.44 0.46
C TYR A 89 -10.82 3.22 1.33
N TYR A 90 -9.71 2.58 1.76
CA TYR A 90 -8.72 3.25 2.59
C TYR A 90 -7.88 4.25 1.81
N ARG A 91 -7.53 3.98 0.56
CA ARG A 91 -6.89 4.98 -0.33
C ARG A 91 -7.74 6.24 -0.42
N LYS A 92 -9.04 6.09 -0.70
CA LYS A 92 -9.97 7.22 -0.76
C LYS A 92 -10.03 7.97 0.56
N LYS A 93 -10.17 7.26 1.69
CA LYS A 93 -10.23 7.88 3.02
C LYS A 93 -8.96 8.65 3.38
N VAL A 94 -7.80 8.05 3.18
CA VAL A 94 -6.51 8.69 3.48
C VAL A 94 -6.34 9.96 2.65
N LEU A 95 -6.57 9.87 1.34
CA LEU A 95 -6.47 11.07 0.48
C LEU A 95 -7.50 12.13 0.85
N GLU A 96 -8.74 11.75 1.16
CA GLU A 96 -9.76 12.72 1.59
C GLU A 96 -9.36 13.45 2.88
N LEU A 97 -8.68 12.80 3.82
CA LEU A 97 -8.16 13.45 5.03
C LEU A 97 -7.11 14.51 4.70
N LEU A 98 -6.17 14.21 3.80
CA LEU A 98 -5.15 15.16 3.37
C LEU A 98 -5.77 16.35 2.65
N LEU A 99 -6.68 16.08 1.73
CA LEU A 99 -7.38 17.13 0.96
C LEU A 99 -8.22 18.05 1.86
N LYS A 100 -8.89 17.51 2.88
CA LYS A 100 -9.64 18.30 3.88
C LYS A 100 -8.75 19.18 4.74
N ALA A 101 -7.52 18.77 4.97
CA ALA A 101 -6.51 19.56 5.68
C ALA A 101 -5.86 20.65 4.80
N GLY A 102 -6.20 20.71 3.50
CA GLY A 102 -5.65 21.69 2.58
C GLY A 102 -4.34 21.26 1.90
N ILE A 103 -3.85 20.04 2.17
CA ILE A 103 -2.63 19.51 1.55
C ILE A 103 -2.90 19.25 0.07
N GLU A 104 -2.04 19.78 -0.81
CA GLU A 104 -2.08 19.50 -2.24
C GLU A 104 -1.53 18.09 -2.51
N VAL A 105 -2.29 17.30 -3.28
CA VAL A 105 -1.92 15.93 -3.61
C VAL A 105 -2.00 15.72 -5.12
N HIS A 106 -0.87 15.34 -5.72
CA HIS A 106 -0.76 14.96 -7.12
C HIS A 106 -0.97 13.45 -7.27
N VAL A 107 -2.04 13.05 -7.99
CA VAL A 107 -2.39 11.64 -8.18
C VAL A 107 -2.19 11.23 -9.64
N PHE A 108 -1.58 10.06 -9.85
CA PHE A 108 -1.25 9.52 -11.17
C PHE A 108 -2.00 8.23 -11.41
N GLY A 109 -3.02 8.28 -12.29
CA GLY A 109 -3.87 7.15 -12.62
C GLY A 109 -5.22 7.58 -13.18
N ASP A 110 -5.78 6.81 -14.10
CA ASP A 110 -6.98 7.22 -14.86
C ASP A 110 -8.26 7.30 -14.02
N SER A 111 -8.38 6.43 -13.00
CA SER A 111 -9.58 6.39 -12.17
C SER A 111 -9.82 7.64 -11.32
N TRP A 112 -8.82 8.51 -11.16
CA TRP A 112 -8.95 9.77 -10.44
C TRP A 112 -9.79 10.79 -11.16
N LYS A 113 -9.83 10.74 -12.50
CA LYS A 113 -10.57 11.69 -13.36
C LYS A 113 -12.07 11.68 -13.11
N THR A 114 -12.61 10.57 -12.61
CA THR A 114 -14.06 10.39 -12.38
C THR A 114 -14.43 10.19 -10.91
N CYS A 115 -13.46 10.24 -9.99
CA CYS A 115 -13.72 9.98 -8.58
C CYS A 115 -14.40 11.16 -7.86
N SER A 116 -15.09 10.87 -6.75
CA SER A 116 -15.78 11.87 -5.94
C SER A 116 -14.87 12.86 -5.21
N LEU A 117 -13.55 12.60 -5.16
CA LEU A 117 -12.58 13.51 -4.55
C LEU A 117 -12.24 14.72 -5.45
N ARG A 118 -12.64 14.72 -6.72
CA ARG A 118 -12.45 15.87 -7.62
C ARG A 118 -13.14 17.16 -7.17
N LYS A 119 -14.03 17.08 -6.20
CA LYS A 119 -14.63 18.26 -5.56
C LYS A 119 -13.58 19.11 -4.80
N TYR A 120 -12.42 18.54 -4.45
CA TYR A 120 -11.33 19.24 -3.77
C TYR A 120 -10.40 19.87 -4.82
N GLN A 121 -10.18 21.19 -4.74
CA GLN A 121 -9.33 21.93 -5.69
C GLN A 121 -7.84 21.59 -5.56
N ASN A 122 -7.41 21.13 -4.37
CA ASN A 122 -6.06 20.69 -4.07
C ASN A 122 -5.77 19.22 -4.44
N LEU A 123 -6.69 18.56 -5.17
CA LEU A 123 -6.43 17.28 -5.84
C LEU A 123 -6.04 17.53 -7.29
N ILE A 124 -4.79 17.32 -7.63
CA ILE A 124 -4.27 17.48 -8.98
C ILE A 124 -4.17 16.11 -9.65
N CYS A 125 -5.00 15.89 -10.67
CA CYS A 125 -5.07 14.60 -11.36
C CYS A 125 -4.22 14.60 -12.62
N HIS A 126 -3.33 13.62 -12.71
CA HIS A 126 -2.48 13.36 -13.87
C HIS A 126 -2.90 12.05 -14.56
N ASP A 127 -2.41 11.85 -15.78
CA ASP A 127 -2.55 10.60 -16.51
C ASP A 127 -1.84 9.44 -15.78
N ALA A 128 -2.24 8.22 -16.09
CA ALA A 128 -1.56 7.03 -15.59
C ALA A 128 -0.11 6.97 -16.11
N VAL A 129 0.81 6.61 -15.23
CA VAL A 129 2.22 6.42 -15.55
C VAL A 129 2.62 4.97 -15.31
N LEU A 130 3.55 4.45 -16.12
CA LEU A 130 4.08 3.10 -16.04
C LEU A 130 5.60 3.11 -16.16
N GLY A 131 6.26 2.10 -15.61
CA GLY A 131 7.70 1.91 -15.76
C GLY A 131 8.51 3.13 -15.31
N GLU A 132 9.31 3.68 -16.23
CA GLU A 132 10.18 4.84 -15.97
C GLU A 132 9.40 6.10 -15.56
N GLY A 133 8.19 6.29 -16.11
CA GLY A 133 7.34 7.42 -15.71
C GLY A 133 6.99 7.43 -14.22
N CYS A 134 6.90 6.25 -13.57
CA CYS A 134 6.74 6.20 -12.12
C CYS A 134 7.99 6.73 -11.39
N LEU A 135 9.18 6.41 -11.89
CA LEU A 135 10.44 6.88 -11.30
C LEU A 135 10.58 8.40 -11.42
N GLU A 136 10.19 8.98 -12.55
CA GLU A 136 10.17 10.43 -12.75
C GLU A 136 9.23 11.12 -11.74
N VAL A 137 8.03 10.54 -11.52
CA VAL A 137 7.11 11.07 -10.52
C VAL A 137 7.75 11.07 -9.13
N TYR A 138 8.39 9.96 -8.73
CA TYR A 138 9.04 9.90 -7.41
C TYR A 138 10.23 10.86 -7.32
N ALA A 139 11.03 11.00 -8.39
CA ALA A 139 12.15 11.94 -8.43
C ALA A 139 11.70 13.39 -8.18
N LYS A 140 10.56 13.79 -8.72
CA LYS A 140 9.97 15.12 -8.63
C LYS A 140 9.12 15.34 -7.37
N SER A 141 8.87 14.31 -6.57
CA SER A 141 8.04 14.41 -5.36
C SER A 141 8.87 14.60 -4.09
N ARG A 142 8.48 15.53 -3.24
CA ARG A 142 9.03 15.66 -1.88
C ARG A 142 8.63 14.46 -1.05
N ILE A 143 7.35 14.11 -1.08
CA ILE A 143 6.73 13.00 -0.37
C ILE A 143 6.02 12.07 -1.37
N SER A 144 6.32 10.78 -1.31
CA SER A 144 5.61 9.72 -2.03
C SER A 144 4.71 8.95 -1.07
N LEU A 145 3.40 9.12 -1.22
CA LEU A 145 2.41 8.43 -0.41
C LEU A 145 2.18 7.01 -0.97
N ASN A 146 2.23 6.02 -0.09
CA ASN A 146 1.91 4.63 -0.41
C ASN A 146 0.86 4.10 0.57
N ILE A 147 -0.15 3.38 0.06
CA ILE A 147 -1.22 2.80 0.87
C ILE A 147 -1.42 1.37 0.40
N MET A 148 -1.03 0.41 1.25
CA MET A 148 -1.00 -1.01 0.90
C MET A 148 -2.23 -1.78 1.36
N THR A 149 -2.84 -1.39 2.46
CA THR A 149 -4.03 -1.95 3.13
C THR A 149 -4.10 -3.47 3.29
N TRP A 150 -3.95 -4.27 2.23
CA TRP A 150 -4.10 -5.72 2.27
C TRP A 150 -2.77 -6.51 2.23
N HIS A 151 -1.66 -5.89 1.86
CA HIS A 151 -0.31 -6.51 1.90
C HIS A 151 0.32 -6.43 3.29
N LYS A 152 -0.31 -7.00 4.32
CA LYS A 152 0.11 -6.77 5.71
C LYS A 152 1.41 -7.43 6.12
N ASP A 153 1.83 -8.47 5.43
CA ASP A 153 3.16 -9.09 5.61
C ASP A 153 4.19 -8.62 4.56
N GLY A 154 3.80 -7.67 3.69
CA GLY A 154 4.54 -7.36 2.48
C GLY A 154 5.24 -6.01 2.47
N PHE A 155 5.97 -5.85 1.38
CA PHE A 155 6.66 -4.64 0.95
C PHE A 155 6.43 -4.49 -0.56
N THR A 156 6.15 -3.28 -1.04
CA THR A 156 5.90 -3.05 -2.46
C THR A 156 7.07 -2.35 -3.14
N GLU A 157 7.28 -2.67 -4.40
CA GLU A 157 8.32 -2.06 -5.24
C GLU A 157 8.21 -0.53 -5.28
N ARG A 158 7.00 0.04 -5.14
CA ARG A 158 6.79 1.49 -5.07
C ARG A 158 7.58 2.16 -3.95
N ILE A 159 7.69 1.48 -2.80
CA ILE A 159 8.47 1.99 -1.66
C ILE A 159 9.95 2.04 -2.04
N ALA A 160 10.52 0.93 -2.56
CA ALA A 160 11.90 0.89 -2.99
C ALA A 160 12.20 1.92 -4.08
N ASN A 161 11.33 2.03 -5.08
CA ASN A 161 11.48 2.99 -6.16
C ASN A 161 11.45 4.43 -5.67
N SER A 162 10.52 4.78 -4.75
CA SER A 162 10.48 6.11 -4.14
C SER A 162 11.74 6.43 -3.33
N MET A 163 12.25 5.47 -2.55
CA MET A 163 13.49 5.61 -1.79
C MET A 163 14.70 5.83 -2.72
N LEU A 164 14.79 5.08 -3.84
CA LEU A 164 15.86 5.21 -4.84
C LEU A 164 15.81 6.56 -5.57
N GLN A 165 14.66 7.21 -5.63
CA GLN A 165 14.50 8.55 -6.20
C GLN A 165 14.58 9.67 -5.14
N LYS A 166 15.00 9.34 -3.92
CA LYS A 166 15.12 10.30 -2.80
C LYS A 166 13.83 11.09 -2.52
N SER A 167 12.68 10.44 -2.70
CA SER A 167 11.41 10.93 -2.17
C SER A 167 11.20 10.37 -0.77
N VAL A 168 10.69 11.19 0.15
CA VAL A 168 10.33 10.68 1.48
C VAL A 168 9.10 9.79 1.36
N VAL A 169 9.23 8.55 1.78
CA VAL A 169 8.11 7.60 1.77
C VAL A 169 7.21 7.81 2.98
N VAL A 170 5.92 7.96 2.73
CA VAL A 170 4.87 7.92 3.76
C VAL A 170 3.98 6.72 3.46
N THR A 171 3.92 5.75 4.35
CA THR A 171 3.21 4.48 4.10
C THR A 171 2.46 3.97 5.31
N ASP A 172 1.38 3.19 5.08
CA ASP A 172 0.71 2.47 6.15
C ASP A 172 1.56 1.30 6.66
N TRP A 173 1.39 0.99 7.94
CA TRP A 173 2.13 -0.06 8.62
C TRP A 173 1.86 -1.44 8.01
N THR A 174 2.93 -2.23 7.84
CA THR A 174 2.90 -3.67 7.61
C THR A 174 3.91 -4.33 8.53
N LYS A 175 3.78 -5.63 8.76
CA LYS A 175 4.73 -6.40 9.56
C LYS A 175 6.15 -6.31 9.02
N TYR A 176 6.30 -6.42 7.69
CA TYR A 176 7.60 -6.27 7.04
C TYR A 176 8.20 -4.89 7.29
N ILE A 177 7.43 -3.84 7.04
CA ILE A 177 7.88 -2.45 7.22
C ILE A 177 8.25 -2.19 8.69
N GLY A 178 7.40 -2.60 9.63
CA GLY A 178 7.65 -2.40 11.06
C GLY A 178 8.86 -3.15 11.62
N THR A 179 9.31 -4.22 10.94
CA THR A 179 10.52 -4.97 11.34
C THR A 179 11.80 -4.51 10.66
N HIS A 180 11.73 -3.94 9.46
CA HIS A 180 12.91 -3.61 8.65
C HIS A 180 13.22 -2.13 8.58
N PHE A 181 12.28 -1.26 8.96
CA PHE A 181 12.46 0.18 8.88
C PHE A 181 12.11 0.87 10.19
N LYS A 182 12.82 1.97 10.47
CA LYS A 182 12.59 2.80 11.65
C LYS A 182 11.67 3.98 11.30
N ALA A 183 10.48 3.98 11.92
CA ALA A 183 9.53 5.08 11.76
C ALA A 183 10.14 6.41 12.18
N GLY A 184 9.96 7.44 11.34
CA GLY A 184 10.48 8.79 11.59
C GLY A 184 11.95 9.00 11.26
N GLU A 185 12.72 7.92 10.98
CA GLU A 185 14.12 7.99 10.56
C GLU A 185 14.31 7.58 9.09
N ASP A 186 13.77 6.43 8.69
CA ASP A 186 13.92 5.88 7.34
C ASP A 186 12.73 6.26 6.44
N MET A 187 11.56 6.36 7.04
CA MET A 187 10.30 6.75 6.40
C MET A 187 9.27 7.16 7.44
N VAL A 188 8.16 7.74 7.01
CA VAL A 188 6.99 7.95 7.87
C VAL A 188 6.08 6.74 7.76
N ILE A 189 5.83 6.08 8.89
CA ILE A 189 4.94 4.91 9.00
C ILE A 189 3.72 5.32 9.81
N PHE A 190 2.52 5.18 9.24
CA PHE A 190 1.28 5.46 9.95
C PHE A 190 0.41 4.21 10.10
N GLU A 191 -0.43 4.17 11.11
CA GLU A 191 -1.43 3.12 11.31
C GLU A 191 -2.75 3.55 10.70
N LEU A 192 -3.40 2.66 9.92
CA LEU A 192 -4.70 2.96 9.31
C LEU A 192 -5.79 3.27 10.35
N GLU A 193 -5.71 2.66 11.53
CA GLU A 193 -6.60 2.96 12.67
C GLU A 193 -6.46 4.40 13.16
N LYS A 194 -5.27 4.99 12.99
CA LYS A 194 -4.91 6.35 13.42
C LYS A 194 -4.70 7.32 12.26
N MET A 195 -5.21 6.99 11.06
CA MET A 195 -4.99 7.81 9.85
C MET A 195 -5.44 9.28 10.00
N GLY A 196 -6.29 9.60 11.00
CA GLY A 196 -6.65 10.99 11.31
C GLY A 196 -5.47 11.87 11.73
N GLN A 197 -4.35 11.29 12.18
CA GLN A 197 -3.12 12.01 12.54
C GLN A 197 -2.23 12.30 11.32
N LEU A 198 -2.47 11.64 10.19
CA LEU A 198 -1.61 11.72 9.01
C LEU A 198 -1.48 13.13 8.41
N PRO A 199 -2.54 13.95 8.32
CA PRO A 199 -2.39 15.32 7.84
C PRO A 199 -1.35 16.12 8.62
N GLN A 200 -1.43 16.09 9.95
CA GLN A 200 -0.45 16.78 10.81
C GLN A 200 0.97 16.26 10.58
N MET A 201 1.14 14.93 10.49
CA MET A 201 2.46 14.31 10.24
C MET A 201 3.07 14.78 8.91
N ILE A 202 2.24 14.92 7.86
CA ILE A 202 2.68 15.40 6.54
C ILE A 202 2.98 16.90 6.58
N GLU A 203 2.14 17.72 7.21
CA GLU A 203 2.38 19.15 7.36
C GLU A 203 3.69 19.41 8.09
N GLU A 204 3.92 18.78 9.25
CA GLU A 204 5.18 18.89 9.99
C GLU A 204 6.39 18.51 9.13
N LEU A 205 6.25 17.45 8.33
CA LEU A 205 7.30 16.99 7.44
C LEU A 205 7.55 17.98 6.29
N LEU A 206 6.52 18.59 5.71
CA LEU A 206 6.64 19.57 4.63
C LEU A 206 7.34 20.86 5.08
N TYR A 207 7.18 21.26 6.34
CA TYR A 207 7.86 22.41 6.92
C TYR A 207 9.31 22.14 7.35
N ASP A 208 9.74 20.88 7.49
CA ASP A 208 11.09 20.50 7.94
C ASP A 208 11.91 19.89 6.77
N GLU A 209 12.46 20.77 5.92
CA GLU A 209 13.27 20.37 4.76
C GLU A 209 14.52 19.58 5.16
N GLU A 210 15.16 19.93 6.28
CA GLU A 210 16.33 19.24 6.78
C GLU A 210 15.99 17.80 7.21
N ARG A 211 14.83 17.60 7.82
CA ARG A 211 14.33 16.26 8.16
C ARG A 211 14.01 15.46 6.90
N GLN A 212 13.36 16.07 5.90
CA GLN A 212 13.11 15.42 4.61
C GLN A 212 14.41 14.93 3.96
N LYS A 213 15.42 15.81 3.90
CA LYS A 213 16.72 15.52 3.31
C LYS A 213 17.44 14.38 4.04
N ARG A 214 17.49 14.42 5.37
CA ARG A 214 18.11 13.35 6.18
C ARG A 214 17.38 12.02 5.96
N MET A 215 16.04 12.02 6.00
CA MET A 215 15.23 10.82 5.86
C MET A 215 15.35 10.25 4.46
N SER A 216 15.23 11.05 3.41
CA SER A 216 15.33 10.59 2.02
C SER A 216 16.73 10.06 1.66
N GLU A 217 17.79 10.68 2.17
CA GLU A 217 19.14 10.18 1.96
C GLU A 217 19.39 8.85 2.67
N LYS A 218 18.93 8.70 3.92
CA LYS A 218 19.03 7.45 4.68
C LYS A 218 18.23 6.33 3.98
N ALA A 219 17.00 6.62 3.57
CA ALA A 219 16.17 5.70 2.80
C ALA A 219 16.84 5.26 1.48
N TYR A 220 17.43 6.22 0.75
CA TYR A 220 18.17 5.93 -0.47
C TYR A 220 19.33 4.95 -0.23
N GLN A 221 20.12 5.14 0.82
CA GLN A 221 21.22 4.23 1.13
C GLN A 221 20.72 2.81 1.48
N ILE A 222 19.62 2.70 2.21
CA ILE A 222 19.00 1.42 2.51
C ILE A 222 18.53 0.76 1.20
N ALA A 223 17.80 1.48 0.35
CA ALA A 223 17.26 0.93 -0.89
C ALA A 223 18.36 0.52 -1.87
N LYS A 224 19.39 1.34 -2.02
CA LYS A 224 20.55 1.05 -2.88
C LYS A 224 21.27 -0.24 -2.49
N ASN A 225 21.38 -0.52 -1.19
CA ASN A 225 22.15 -1.65 -0.67
C ASN A 225 21.31 -2.92 -0.50
N GLN A 226 19.98 -2.85 -0.55
CA GLN A 226 19.13 -3.99 -0.18
C GLN A 226 17.98 -4.29 -1.14
N TYR A 227 17.50 -3.29 -1.90
CA TYR A 227 16.24 -3.35 -2.66
C TYR A 227 16.38 -3.06 -4.16
N THR A 228 17.60 -3.12 -4.71
CA THR A 228 17.80 -3.08 -6.16
C THR A 228 17.53 -4.45 -6.78
N TRP A 229 17.19 -4.49 -8.06
CA TRP A 229 17.06 -5.76 -8.80
C TRP A 229 18.35 -6.58 -8.79
N HIS A 230 19.49 -5.93 -8.77
CA HIS A 230 20.80 -6.60 -8.63
C HIS A 230 20.89 -7.37 -7.32
N GLU A 231 20.59 -6.71 -6.19
CA GLU A 231 20.60 -7.33 -4.86
C GLU A 231 19.59 -8.49 -4.73
N HIS A 232 18.40 -8.33 -5.34
CA HIS A 232 17.40 -9.39 -5.37
C HIS A 232 17.88 -10.59 -6.21
N ALA A 233 18.48 -10.35 -7.37
CA ALA A 233 19.03 -11.41 -8.21
C ALA A 233 20.16 -12.18 -7.50
N GLU A 234 21.07 -11.49 -6.81
CA GLU A 234 22.11 -12.14 -6.01
C GLU A 234 21.55 -13.00 -4.88
N LYS A 235 20.57 -12.49 -4.15
CA LYS A 235 19.88 -13.25 -3.08
C LYS A 235 19.22 -14.50 -3.64
N PHE A 236 18.51 -14.36 -4.78
CA PHE A 236 17.86 -15.48 -5.45
C PHE A 236 18.86 -16.54 -5.91
N LEU A 237 19.98 -16.14 -6.53
CA LEU A 237 21.03 -17.06 -6.96
C LEU A 237 21.67 -17.82 -5.77
N LYS A 238 21.86 -17.15 -4.65
CA LYS A 238 22.33 -17.81 -3.42
C LYS A 238 21.37 -18.90 -2.95
N LEU A 239 20.07 -18.62 -2.91
CA LEU A 239 19.04 -19.60 -2.52
C LEU A 239 19.02 -20.81 -3.46
N VAL A 240 18.99 -20.60 -4.78
CA VAL A 240 19.00 -21.68 -5.78
C VAL A 240 20.26 -22.53 -5.70
N ASN A 241 21.40 -21.94 -5.40
CA ASN A 241 22.65 -22.69 -5.23
C ASN A 241 22.68 -23.49 -3.92
N MET A 242 22.10 -22.98 -2.84
CA MET A 242 21.96 -23.75 -1.58
C MET A 242 21.09 -24.99 -1.78
N ASP A 243 19.96 -24.89 -2.49
CA ASP A 243 19.09 -26.05 -2.78
C ASP A 243 19.79 -27.13 -3.62
N LYS A 244 20.68 -26.74 -4.55
CA LYS A 244 21.49 -27.71 -5.33
C LYS A 244 22.52 -28.47 -4.48
N PHE A 245 23.00 -27.91 -3.40
CA PHE A 245 23.89 -28.60 -2.46
C PHE A 245 23.11 -29.65 -1.64
N HIS A 246 21.93 -29.32 -1.14
CA HIS A 246 21.10 -30.26 -0.38
C HIS A 246 20.56 -31.44 -1.20
N GLN A 247 20.32 -31.26 -2.51
CA GLN A 247 19.89 -32.36 -3.41
C GLN A 247 21.03 -33.31 -3.83
N LYS A 248 22.30 -32.95 -3.60
CA LYS A 248 23.44 -33.83 -3.91
C LYS A 248 23.86 -34.69 -2.70
N GLU A 249 23.35 -34.39 -1.51
CA GLU A 249 23.63 -35.14 -0.28
C GLU A 249 22.49 -36.10 0.12
N SER A 250 21.41 -36.18 -0.67
CA SER A 250 20.30 -37.13 -0.56
C SER A 250 20.30 -38.11 -1.73
#